data_0e76a9295b4324834aa7b0e94f4da423
#
_entry.id   0e76a9295b4324834aa7b0e94f4da423
#
_cell.length_a   1.000
_cell.length_b   1.000
_cell.length_c   1.000
_cell.angle_alpha   90.00
_cell.angle_beta   90.00
_cell.angle_gamma   90.00
#
_symmetry.space_group_name_H-M   'P 1'
#
loop_
_entity.id
_entity.type
_entity.pdbx_description
1 polymer ?
#
loop_
_entity_poly.entity_id
_entity_poly.type
_entity_poly.pdbx_seq_one_letter_code
_entity_poly.pdbx_strand_id
1 'polypeptide(L)' 'MSREMIGAYQWQYNGCAPWYDIFIWCQNNLKYSWHNGFDTFHFDDKGEYAWFLLRWQ' A
#
# COMPACT_ATOMS: atom_id res chain seq x y z
N MET A 1 23.09 10.91 -8.55
CA MET A 1 22.08 11.34 -8.07
C MET A 1 21.10 10.37 -7.76
N SER A 2 20.56 10.33 -6.79
CA SER A 2 19.66 9.35 -6.53
C SER A 2 18.34 9.85 -6.76
N ARG A 3 17.45 8.98 -7.07
CA ARG A 3 16.21 9.38 -7.33
C ARG A 3 15.33 8.78 -6.39
N GLU A 4 14.35 9.43 -6.01
CA GLU A 4 13.38 8.94 -5.15
C GLU A 4 12.64 7.84 -5.78
N MET A 5 12.41 6.80 -5.05
CA MET A 5 11.70 5.67 -5.58
C MET A 5 10.29 5.69 -5.07
N ILE A 6 9.55 6.65 -5.48
CA ILE A 6 8.17 6.77 -5.05
C ILE A 6 7.38 5.57 -5.49
N GLY A 7 6.70 4.94 -4.56
CA GLY A 7 5.93 3.75 -4.89
C GLY A 7 6.81 2.56 -5.16
N ALA A 8 7.98 2.50 -4.54
CA ALA A 8 8.90 1.41 -4.78
C ALA A 8 8.33 0.06 -4.38
N TYR A 9 7.40 0.03 -3.43
CA TYR A 9 6.79 -1.21 -3.00
C TYR A 9 5.36 -1.21 -3.51
N GLN A 10 4.98 -2.25 -4.22
CA GLN A 10 3.68 -2.31 -4.83
C GLN A 10 2.97 -3.60 -4.50
N TRP A 11 1.67 -3.53 -4.37
CA TRP A 11 0.86 -4.69 -4.11
C TRP A 11 -0.34 -4.63 -5.03
N GLN A 12 -0.53 -5.67 -5.79
CA GLN A 12 -1.64 -5.70 -6.72
C GLN A 12 -2.87 -6.30 -6.07
N TYR A 13 -3.99 -5.64 -6.22
CA TYR A 13 -5.23 -6.11 -5.64
C TYR A 13 -5.56 -7.49 -6.20
N ASN A 14 -5.86 -8.40 -5.31
CA ASN A 14 -6.12 -9.77 -5.73
C ASN A 14 -7.49 -10.28 -5.31
N GLY A 15 -8.36 -9.41 -4.85
CA GLY A 15 -9.70 -9.83 -4.50
C GLY A 15 -9.85 -10.47 -3.14
N CYS A 16 -8.83 -10.39 -2.29
CA CYS A 16 -8.89 -11.03 -0.99
C CYS A 16 -9.93 -10.40 -0.07
N ALA A 17 -10.32 -9.17 -0.35
CA ALA A 17 -11.31 -8.46 0.43
C ALA A 17 -11.88 -7.38 -0.46
N PRO A 18 -12.99 -6.75 -0.07
CA PRO A 18 -13.48 -5.63 -0.86
C PRO A 18 -12.44 -4.54 -0.94
N TRP A 19 -12.24 -4.01 -2.13
CA TRP A 19 -11.21 -3.00 -2.35
C TRP A 19 -11.34 -1.83 -1.38
N TYR A 20 -12.56 -1.39 -1.14
CA TYR A 20 -12.79 -0.23 -0.29
C TYR A 20 -12.36 -0.50 1.15
N ASP A 21 -12.52 -1.73 1.61
CA ASP A 21 -12.08 -2.07 2.96
C ASP A 21 -10.59 -1.92 3.10
N ILE A 22 -9.86 -2.31 2.08
CA ILE A 22 -8.40 -2.20 2.10
C ILE A 22 -8.02 -0.73 2.09
N PHE A 23 -8.70 0.06 1.29
CA PHE A 23 -8.44 1.48 1.18
C PHE A 23 -8.64 2.17 2.54
N ILE A 24 -9.74 1.86 3.20
CA ILE A 24 -10.04 2.47 4.49
C ILE A 24 -9.02 2.05 5.54
N TRP A 25 -8.62 0.80 5.50
CA TRP A 25 -7.61 0.33 6.44
C TRP A 25 -6.32 1.13 6.28
N CYS A 26 -5.92 1.35 5.05
CA CYS A 26 -4.72 2.13 4.80
C CYS A 26 -4.86 3.55 5.32
N GLN A 27 -6.02 4.17 5.11
CA GLN A 27 -6.24 5.52 5.59
C GLN A 27 -6.17 5.60 7.11
N ASN A 28 -6.65 4.57 7.79
CA ASN A 28 -6.70 4.59 9.24
C ASN A 28 -5.41 4.18 9.90
N ASN A 29 -4.60 3.41 9.22
CA ASN A 29 -3.42 2.82 9.85
C ASN A 29 -2.09 3.33 9.32
N LEU A 30 -2.05 3.73 8.08
CA LEU A 30 -0.80 4.17 7.47
C LEU A 30 -0.76 5.68 7.40
N LYS A 31 0.38 6.25 7.75
CA LYS A 31 0.49 7.69 7.78
C LYS A 31 1.44 8.25 6.79
N TYR A 32 2.29 7.43 6.26
CA TYR A 32 3.31 7.94 5.35
C TYR A 32 2.85 7.86 3.92
N SER A 33 3.77 7.94 3.03
CA SER A 33 3.41 8.03 1.64
C SER A 33 2.92 6.71 1.11
N TRP A 34 1.64 6.59 0.98
CA TRP A 34 1.05 5.47 0.28
C TRP A 34 -0.01 6.05 -0.62
N HIS A 35 -0.27 5.38 -1.71
CA HIS A 35 -1.35 5.81 -2.56
C HIS A 35 -1.83 4.64 -3.38
N ASN A 36 -3.03 4.73 -3.87
CA ASN A 36 -3.61 3.66 -4.63
C ASN A 36 -3.71 4.09 -6.07
N GLY A 37 -3.45 3.15 -6.95
CA GLY A 37 -3.71 3.36 -8.35
C GLY A 37 -5.02 2.74 -8.66
N PHE A 38 -5.14 2.22 -9.86
CA PHE A 38 -6.36 1.63 -10.30
C PHE A 38 -6.67 0.37 -9.53
N ASP A 39 -5.75 -0.57 -9.53
CA ASP A 39 -5.93 -1.79 -8.75
C ASP A 39 -4.62 -2.16 -8.07
N THR A 40 -3.76 -1.20 -7.83
CA THR A 40 -2.47 -1.43 -7.22
C THR A 40 -2.28 -0.44 -6.09
N PHE A 41 -1.74 -0.92 -4.99
CA PHE A 41 -1.41 -0.06 -3.88
C PHE A 41 0.09 0.14 -3.86
N HIS A 42 0.51 1.39 -3.74
CA HIS A 42 1.92 1.76 -3.78
C HIS A 42 2.34 2.27 -2.42
N PHE A 43 3.49 1.86 -1.98
CA PHE A 43 4.00 2.26 -0.67
C PHE A 43 5.41 2.78 -0.81
N ASP A 44 5.70 3.87 -0.14
CA ASP A 44 7.04 4.42 -0.16
C ASP A 44 7.83 3.97 1.04
N ASP A 45 7.17 3.53 2.09
CA ASP A 45 7.84 3.13 3.31
C ASP A 45 7.83 1.61 3.45
N LYS A 46 9.00 1.05 3.63
CA LYS A 46 9.14 -0.39 3.72
C LYS A 46 8.40 -0.95 4.93
N GLY A 47 8.43 -0.25 6.04
CA GLY A 47 7.75 -0.71 7.24
C GLY A 47 6.26 -0.77 7.07
N GLU A 48 5.70 0.24 6.45
CA GLU A 48 4.27 0.27 6.20
C GLU A 48 3.86 -0.82 5.22
N TYR A 49 4.70 -1.05 4.23
CA TYR A 49 4.42 -2.10 3.28
C TYR A 49 4.40 -3.46 3.96
N ALA A 50 5.36 -3.72 4.84
CA ALA A 50 5.41 -4.98 5.57
C ALA A 50 4.19 -5.13 6.46
N TRP A 51 3.78 -4.07 7.12
CA TRP A 51 2.60 -4.08 7.98
C TRP A 51 1.36 -4.40 7.14
N PHE A 52 1.25 -3.76 5.98
CA PHE A 52 0.15 -4.00 5.08
C PHE A 52 0.10 -5.47 4.66
N LEU A 53 1.24 -6.05 4.34
CA LEU A 53 1.27 -7.43 3.91
C LEU A 53 0.81 -8.37 5.02
N LEU A 54 1.15 -8.08 6.26
CA LEU A 54 0.72 -8.92 7.36
C LEU A 54 -0.80 -8.93 7.50
N ARG A 55 -1.42 -7.82 7.16
CA ARG A 55 -2.85 -7.71 7.31
C ARG A 55 -3.61 -8.32 6.13
N TRP A 56 -3.09 -8.14 4.93
CA TRP A 56 -3.84 -8.45 3.74
C TRP A 56 -3.30 -9.56 2.86
N GLN A 57 -2.29 -10.24 3.28
CA GLN A 57 -1.77 -11.24 2.39
C GLN A 57 -2.55 -12.55 2.43
#